data_dd95f717518ab7b823821da5110f84f1
#
_entry.id   dd95f717518ab7b823821da5110f84f1
#
_cell.length_a   1.000
_cell.length_b   1.000
_cell.length_c   1.000
_cell.angle_alpha   90.00
_cell.angle_beta   90.00
_cell.angle_gamma   90.00
#
_symmetry.space_group_name_H-M   'P 1'
#
loop_
_entity.id
_entity.type
_entity.pdbx_description
1 polymer ?
#
loop_
_entity_poly.entity_id
_entity_poly.type
_entity_poly.pdbx_seq_one_letter_code
_entity_poly.pdbx_strand_id
1 'polypeptide(L)'
;VIVGPEAPLVNGVVDAAREAGLKIWGPTQYAAQLEGSKAFAKHFLKRHNIPTAFYDVFTEVDAAKAYIEQHGAPIVIKADGLAAGKGVIVAMTNEEAFAAIDDMLAGNKFGDAGSRVVIEQFLAGEEASFICMIDGNNILPMATSQDHKRIFEGDQGPNTGGMGAYSPAPVVTPEVFERVMNEVMRPTVDGMAADGHVYTGFLYAGLMIDEQGQPRVIEFNCRFGDPETQPIMMRLKSSLVDLVEAGIAGNLPKEAEWDDRKSIGIVLAAEGYPETVRKGDVISGIGQSPEDTKIFHAGTATTEDGHVITAGGRVLCVTALGDTVLEAQINALEVCGQVTFT
;
A
#
# COMPACT_ATOMS: atom_id res chain seq x y z
N VAL A 1 -19.65 -0.12 7.36
CA VAL A 1 -18.48 0.78 7.33
C VAL A 1 -17.28 0.06 6.74
N ILE A 2 -16.50 0.73 5.90
CA ILE A 2 -15.18 0.28 5.42
C ILE A 2 -14.15 1.26 6.01
N VAL A 3 -13.05 0.73 6.57
CA VAL A 3 -11.99 1.56 7.15
C VAL A 3 -10.89 1.75 6.10
N GLY A 4 -10.66 2.98 5.67
CA GLY A 4 -9.63 3.32 4.69
C GLY A 4 -8.23 3.52 5.28
N PRO A 5 -8.05 4.38 6.31
CA PRO A 5 -6.74 4.67 6.86
C PRO A 5 -6.28 3.62 7.89
N GLU A 6 -4.97 3.43 7.99
CA GLU A 6 -4.33 2.44 8.86
C GLU A 6 -4.40 2.80 10.36
N ALA A 7 -4.27 4.07 10.70
CA ALA A 7 -4.20 4.48 12.11
C ALA A 7 -5.45 4.09 12.92
N PRO A 8 -6.70 4.29 12.45
CA PRO A 8 -7.89 3.79 13.14
C PRO A 8 -7.90 2.27 13.30
N LEU A 9 -7.40 1.51 12.32
CA LEU A 9 -7.32 0.06 12.39
C LEU A 9 -6.39 -0.39 13.53
N VAL A 10 -5.18 0.16 13.57
CA VAL A 10 -4.19 -0.12 14.63
C VAL A 10 -4.70 0.30 16.00
N ASN A 11 -5.53 1.34 16.07
CA ASN A 11 -6.15 1.82 17.31
C ASN A 11 -7.43 1.06 17.70
N GLY A 12 -7.85 0.02 16.96
CA GLY A 12 -8.92 -0.87 17.36
C GLY A 12 -10.34 -0.41 17.03
N VAL A 13 -10.52 0.47 16.02
CA VAL A 13 -11.85 0.96 15.61
C VAL A 13 -12.80 -0.19 15.23
N VAL A 14 -12.26 -1.29 14.64
CA VAL A 14 -13.07 -2.43 14.22
C VAL A 14 -13.61 -3.19 15.43
N ASP A 15 -12.75 -3.40 16.45
CA ASP A 15 -13.14 -4.08 17.69
C ASP A 15 -14.24 -3.27 18.41
N ALA A 16 -14.02 -1.98 18.60
CA ALA A 16 -14.99 -1.09 19.24
C ALA A 16 -16.35 -1.01 18.48
N ALA A 17 -16.31 -0.97 17.15
CA ALA A 17 -17.52 -0.94 16.34
C ALA A 17 -18.31 -2.26 16.43
N ARG A 18 -17.61 -3.40 16.44
CA ARG A 18 -18.25 -4.72 16.60
C ARG A 18 -18.86 -4.89 17.98
N GLU A 19 -18.18 -4.45 19.05
CA GLU A 19 -18.73 -4.42 20.40
C GLU A 19 -20.00 -3.56 20.48
N ALA A 20 -20.07 -2.46 19.71
CA ALA A 20 -21.27 -1.64 19.58
C ALA A 20 -22.33 -2.21 18.63
N GLY A 21 -22.15 -3.42 18.08
CA GLY A 21 -23.09 -4.07 17.17
C GLY A 21 -23.15 -3.48 15.76
N LEU A 22 -22.15 -2.70 15.36
CA LEU A 22 -22.08 -2.06 14.05
C LEU A 22 -21.45 -2.99 13.00
N LYS A 23 -21.99 -2.96 11.77
CA LYS A 23 -21.40 -3.63 10.62
C LYS A 23 -20.17 -2.87 10.14
N ILE A 24 -18.98 -3.44 10.30
CA ILE A 24 -17.71 -2.85 9.91
C ILE A 24 -16.82 -3.89 9.24
N TRP A 25 -16.19 -3.50 8.15
CA TRP A 25 -15.24 -4.28 7.37
C TRP A 25 -13.82 -3.82 7.64
N GLY A 26 -13.01 -4.69 8.20
CA GLY A 26 -11.61 -4.44 8.52
C GLY A 26 -11.08 -5.49 9.51
N PRO A 27 -9.75 -5.56 9.71
CA PRO A 27 -9.12 -6.45 10.68
C PRO A 27 -9.30 -5.94 12.10
N THR A 28 -9.20 -6.86 13.06
CA THR A 28 -9.10 -6.51 14.49
C THR A 28 -7.80 -5.74 14.76
N GLN A 29 -7.73 -5.08 15.91
CA GLN A 29 -6.52 -4.38 16.37
C GLN A 29 -5.28 -5.31 16.36
N TYR A 30 -5.45 -6.56 16.79
CA TYR A 30 -4.35 -7.53 16.76
C TYR A 30 -3.89 -7.82 15.33
N ALA A 31 -4.79 -8.11 14.42
CA ALA A 31 -4.48 -8.42 13.03
C ALA A 31 -3.89 -7.21 12.28
N ALA A 32 -4.32 -5.99 12.63
CA ALA A 32 -3.78 -4.75 12.09
C ALA A 32 -2.30 -4.50 12.44
N GLN A 33 -1.71 -5.24 13.39
CA GLN A 33 -0.27 -5.18 13.66
C GLN A 33 0.58 -5.66 12.47
N LEU A 34 0.03 -6.44 11.54
CA LEU A 34 0.74 -6.77 10.29
C LEU A 34 1.16 -5.52 9.49
N GLU A 35 0.42 -4.42 9.60
CA GLU A 35 0.80 -3.10 9.06
C GLU A 35 1.40 -2.20 10.14
N GLY A 36 0.85 -2.23 11.35
CA GLY A 36 1.20 -1.33 12.45
C GLY A 36 2.59 -1.53 13.02
N SER A 37 3.18 -2.73 12.88
CA SER A 37 4.54 -3.04 13.35
C SER A 37 5.26 -3.93 12.35
N LYS A 38 6.34 -3.40 11.77
CA LYS A 38 7.19 -4.14 10.84
C LYS A 38 7.90 -5.31 11.51
N ALA A 39 8.31 -5.13 12.77
CA ALA A 39 8.90 -6.21 13.57
C ALA A 39 7.88 -7.33 13.81
N PHE A 40 6.63 -7.00 14.17
CA PHE A 40 5.57 -7.99 14.30
C PHE A 40 5.34 -8.74 12.98
N ALA A 41 5.18 -8.01 11.88
CA ALA A 41 4.98 -8.61 10.56
C ALA A 41 6.13 -9.57 10.19
N LYS A 42 7.39 -9.17 10.39
CA LYS A 42 8.55 -10.02 10.11
C LYS A 42 8.61 -11.27 10.99
N HIS A 43 8.34 -11.12 12.27
CA HIS A 43 8.27 -12.28 13.18
C HIS A 43 7.13 -13.24 12.79
N PHE A 44 5.99 -12.69 12.37
CA PHE A 44 4.86 -13.47 11.86
C PHE A 44 5.24 -14.24 10.59
N LEU A 45 5.79 -13.55 9.59
CA LEU A 45 6.24 -14.15 8.33
C LEU A 45 7.24 -15.30 8.57
N LYS A 46 8.21 -15.08 9.43
CA LYS A 46 9.21 -16.10 9.79
C LYS A 46 8.57 -17.31 10.49
N ARG A 47 7.69 -17.06 11.48
CA ARG A 47 7.02 -18.13 12.26
C ARG A 47 6.14 -19.03 11.40
N HIS A 48 5.49 -18.45 10.40
CA HIS A 48 4.59 -19.17 9.50
C HIS A 48 5.24 -19.56 8.15
N ASN A 49 6.57 -19.44 8.03
CA ASN A 49 7.35 -19.80 6.83
C ASN A 49 6.88 -19.09 5.54
N ILE A 50 6.42 -17.85 5.66
CA ILE A 50 5.99 -17.02 4.52
C ILE A 50 7.23 -16.34 3.90
N PRO A 51 7.42 -16.41 2.58
CA PRO A 51 8.62 -15.88 1.93
C PRO A 51 8.78 -14.37 2.13
N THR A 52 9.92 -13.97 2.67
CA THR A 52 10.32 -12.56 2.84
C THR A 52 11.85 -12.44 2.88
N ALA A 53 12.38 -11.22 2.84
CA ALA A 53 13.80 -10.94 3.03
C ALA A 53 14.30 -11.45 4.39
N PHE A 54 15.56 -11.85 4.49
CA PHE A 54 16.15 -12.00 5.81
C PHE A 54 16.17 -10.65 6.53
N TYR A 55 16.07 -10.67 7.83
CA TYR A 55 15.96 -9.45 8.65
C TYR A 55 16.47 -9.67 10.07
N ASP A 56 16.75 -8.56 10.74
CA ASP A 56 16.84 -8.53 12.20
C ASP A 56 16.33 -7.19 12.74
N VAL A 57 16.10 -7.12 14.03
CA VAL A 57 15.43 -6.00 14.72
C VAL A 57 16.36 -5.42 15.77
N PHE A 58 16.54 -4.10 15.79
CA PHE A 58 17.49 -3.41 16.63
C PHE A 58 16.86 -2.22 17.36
N THR A 59 17.31 -2.03 18.61
CA THR A 59 17.05 -0.83 19.43
C THR A 59 18.34 -0.08 19.75
N GLU A 60 19.50 -0.69 19.51
CA GLU A 60 20.80 -0.15 19.84
C GLU A 60 21.60 0.15 18.54
N VAL A 61 22.15 1.38 18.45
CA VAL A 61 22.87 1.87 17.27
C VAL A 61 24.07 0.98 16.92
N ASP A 62 24.90 0.63 17.93
CA ASP A 62 26.13 -0.13 17.69
C ASP A 62 25.84 -1.54 17.16
N ALA A 63 24.81 -2.20 17.72
CA ALA A 63 24.39 -3.52 17.26
C ALA A 63 23.84 -3.48 15.83
N ALA A 64 23.04 -2.44 15.48
CA ALA A 64 22.51 -2.25 14.15
C ALA A 64 23.64 -2.02 13.12
N LYS A 65 24.62 -1.17 13.44
CA LYS A 65 25.81 -0.91 12.59
C LYS A 65 26.68 -2.16 12.40
N ALA A 66 26.92 -2.92 13.46
CA ALA A 66 27.66 -4.18 13.35
C ALA A 66 26.96 -5.21 12.43
N TYR A 67 25.62 -5.27 12.48
CA TYR A 67 24.85 -6.12 11.57
C TYR A 67 25.00 -5.67 10.11
N ILE A 68 24.98 -4.34 9.84
CA ILE A 68 25.20 -3.79 8.51
C ILE A 68 26.62 -4.11 8.00
N GLU A 69 27.64 -3.98 8.87
CA GLU A 69 29.02 -4.34 8.51
C GLU A 69 29.16 -5.81 8.11
N GLN A 70 28.43 -6.68 8.81
CA GLN A 70 28.44 -8.13 8.54
C GLN A 70 27.78 -8.49 7.20
N HIS A 71 26.68 -7.83 6.83
CA HIS A 71 25.89 -8.20 5.65
C HIS A 71 26.22 -7.34 4.41
N GLY A 72 26.70 -6.13 4.61
CA GLY A 72 27.02 -5.17 3.56
C GLY A 72 25.78 -4.53 2.92
N ALA A 73 26.01 -3.47 2.15
CA ALA A 73 25.00 -2.85 1.30
C ALA A 73 25.00 -3.50 -0.11
N PRO A 74 23.88 -3.44 -0.88
CA PRO A 74 22.64 -2.74 -0.53
C PRO A 74 21.83 -3.43 0.55
N ILE A 75 21.20 -2.61 1.43
CA ILE A 75 20.42 -3.08 2.56
C ILE A 75 19.25 -2.11 2.83
N VAL A 76 18.18 -2.57 3.45
CA VAL A 76 16.99 -1.75 3.72
C VAL A 76 16.82 -1.55 5.22
N ILE A 77 16.67 -0.29 5.64
CA ILE A 77 16.41 0.10 7.02
C ILE A 77 15.00 0.67 7.13
N LYS A 78 14.20 0.11 8.03
CA LYS A 78 12.81 0.52 8.25
C LYS A 78 12.59 0.90 9.72
N ALA A 79 12.06 2.10 9.97
CA ALA A 79 11.53 2.43 11.29
C ALA A 79 10.34 1.52 11.59
N ASP A 80 10.24 0.96 12.79
CA ASP A 80 9.11 0.15 13.21
C ASP A 80 7.91 1.03 13.56
N GLY A 81 6.72 0.66 13.07
CA GLY A 81 5.51 1.45 13.25
C GLY A 81 5.10 2.26 12.02
N LEU A 82 4.02 3.03 12.19
CA LEU A 82 3.43 3.83 11.11
C LEU A 82 4.28 5.08 10.85
N ALA A 83 4.94 5.15 9.71
CA ALA A 83 5.78 6.28 9.30
C ALA A 83 5.37 6.85 7.92
N ALA A 84 4.15 6.59 7.46
CA ALA A 84 3.57 7.09 6.20
C ALA A 84 4.51 6.92 4.98
N GLY A 85 5.16 5.76 4.87
CA GLY A 85 6.12 5.46 3.80
C GLY A 85 7.47 6.17 3.89
N LYS A 86 7.65 7.13 4.82
CA LYS A 86 8.89 7.91 4.98
C LYS A 86 9.94 7.22 5.86
N GLY A 87 9.55 6.18 6.60
CA GLY A 87 10.41 5.41 7.50
C GLY A 87 11.17 4.27 6.83
N VAL A 88 11.33 4.28 5.52
CA VAL A 88 12.04 3.23 4.76
C VAL A 88 13.17 3.87 3.98
N ILE A 89 14.39 3.39 4.19
CA ILE A 89 15.60 3.83 3.48
C ILE A 89 16.24 2.61 2.84
N VAL A 90 16.38 2.65 1.52
CA VAL A 90 17.18 1.71 0.74
C VAL A 90 18.58 2.30 0.65
N ALA A 91 19.50 1.74 1.43
CA ALA A 91 20.89 2.19 1.49
C ALA A 91 21.73 1.40 0.49
N MET A 92 22.34 2.09 -0.45
CA MET A 92 23.21 1.49 -1.47
C MET A 92 24.65 1.35 -1.00
N THR A 93 25.03 2.07 0.07
CA THR A 93 26.33 2.00 0.73
C THR A 93 26.20 1.84 2.23
N ASN A 94 27.26 1.36 2.89
CA ASN A 94 27.25 1.23 4.35
C ASN A 94 27.16 2.59 5.04
N GLU A 95 27.74 3.64 4.45
CA GLU A 95 27.67 5.01 4.97
C GLU A 95 26.26 5.55 4.99
N GLU A 96 25.50 5.31 3.92
CA GLU A 96 24.06 5.65 3.86
C GLU A 96 23.27 4.88 4.92
N ALA A 97 23.57 3.59 5.09
CA ALA A 97 22.92 2.74 6.08
C ALA A 97 23.20 3.21 7.51
N PHE A 98 24.47 3.59 7.82
CA PHE A 98 24.84 4.11 9.13
C PHE A 98 24.16 5.45 9.43
N ALA A 99 24.10 6.35 8.44
CA ALA A 99 23.38 7.60 8.57
C ALA A 99 21.89 7.39 8.85
N ALA A 100 21.25 6.41 8.18
CA ALA A 100 19.86 6.04 8.44
C ALA A 100 19.64 5.53 9.87
N ILE A 101 20.56 4.70 10.39
CA ILE A 101 20.48 4.20 11.77
C ILE A 101 20.63 5.35 12.76
N ASP A 102 21.58 6.26 12.55
CA ASP A 102 21.77 7.42 13.42
C ASP A 102 20.54 8.33 13.43
N ASP A 103 19.96 8.61 12.26
CA ASP A 103 18.75 9.42 12.12
C ASP A 103 17.53 8.78 12.81
N MET A 104 17.34 7.46 12.67
CA MET A 104 16.16 6.75 13.18
C MET A 104 16.26 6.46 14.68
N LEU A 105 17.36 5.85 15.14
CA LEU A 105 17.51 5.41 16.53
C LEU A 105 18.02 6.52 17.45
N ALA A 106 19.09 7.26 17.04
CA ALA A 106 19.69 8.30 17.87
C ALA A 106 18.98 9.65 17.71
N GLY A 107 18.57 10.00 16.47
CA GLY A 107 17.93 11.27 16.15
C GLY A 107 16.43 11.33 16.48
N ASN A 108 15.83 10.21 16.85
CA ASN A 108 14.38 10.09 17.12
C ASN A 108 13.48 10.75 16.06
N LYS A 109 13.90 10.70 14.81
CA LYS A 109 13.25 11.38 13.66
C LYS A 109 11.78 10.96 13.47
N PHE A 110 11.43 9.77 13.91
CA PHE A 110 10.09 9.18 13.78
C PHE A 110 9.37 8.97 15.13
N GLY A 111 9.83 9.63 16.22
CA GLY A 111 9.24 9.45 17.54
C GLY A 111 9.24 7.99 18.00
N ASP A 112 8.15 7.52 18.59
CA ASP A 112 8.05 6.14 19.09
C ASP A 112 8.25 5.08 17.98
N ALA A 113 7.88 5.39 16.73
CA ALA A 113 8.13 4.50 15.58
C ALA A 113 9.63 4.33 15.26
N GLY A 114 10.47 5.30 15.61
CA GLY A 114 11.92 5.27 15.44
C GLY A 114 12.69 4.62 16.61
N SER A 115 12.02 4.27 17.70
CA SER A 115 12.66 3.60 18.86
C SER A 115 13.18 2.21 18.55
N ARG A 116 12.78 1.64 17.43
CA ARG A 116 13.18 0.33 16.94
C ARG A 116 13.26 0.35 15.42
N VAL A 117 14.27 -0.31 14.86
CA VAL A 117 14.43 -0.45 13.40
C VAL A 117 14.45 -1.92 13.02
N VAL A 118 13.93 -2.19 11.82
CA VAL A 118 14.06 -3.47 11.13
C VAL A 118 15.07 -3.29 10.00
N ILE A 119 16.11 -4.10 9.99
CA ILE A 119 17.12 -4.12 8.92
C ILE A 119 16.88 -5.36 8.07
N GLU A 120 16.72 -5.16 6.77
CA GLU A 120 16.32 -6.23 5.85
C GLU A 120 17.27 -6.32 4.65
N GLN A 121 17.36 -7.52 4.10
CA GLN A 121 17.97 -7.74 2.80
C GLN A 121 17.33 -6.86 1.73
N PHE A 122 18.14 -6.24 0.90
CA PHE A 122 17.65 -5.66 -0.35
C PHE A 122 17.19 -6.76 -1.30
N LEU A 123 15.96 -6.69 -1.77
CA LEU A 123 15.39 -7.61 -2.75
C LEU A 123 15.41 -6.95 -4.12
N ALA A 124 15.97 -7.64 -5.11
CA ALA A 124 15.92 -7.25 -6.51
C ALA A 124 14.71 -7.93 -7.19
N GLY A 125 14.06 -7.22 -8.10
CA GLY A 125 12.89 -7.71 -8.82
C GLY A 125 11.94 -6.59 -9.22
N GLU A 126 10.70 -6.95 -9.51
CA GLU A 126 9.61 -6.01 -9.76
C GLU A 126 8.63 -6.01 -8.59
N GLU A 127 8.26 -4.81 -8.12
CA GLU A 127 7.24 -4.68 -7.08
C GLU A 127 5.85 -4.92 -7.66
N ALA A 128 4.99 -5.57 -6.89
CA ALA A 128 3.58 -5.73 -7.20
C ALA A 128 2.72 -5.64 -5.94
N SER A 129 1.51 -5.11 -6.13
CA SER A 129 0.48 -5.01 -5.10
C SER A 129 -0.53 -6.13 -5.29
N PHE A 130 -0.62 -7.05 -4.32
CA PHE A 130 -1.57 -8.16 -4.33
C PHE A 130 -2.55 -8.01 -3.19
N ILE A 131 -3.80 -7.70 -3.52
CA ILE A 131 -4.83 -7.34 -2.54
C ILE A 131 -5.93 -8.40 -2.54
N CYS A 132 -6.36 -8.83 -1.36
CA CYS A 132 -7.49 -9.73 -1.19
C CYS A 132 -8.51 -9.17 -0.20
N MET A 133 -9.77 -9.54 -0.39
CA MET A 133 -10.78 -9.51 0.65
C MET A 133 -10.78 -10.85 1.40
N ILE A 134 -10.84 -10.80 2.73
CA ILE A 134 -10.75 -11.99 3.59
C ILE A 134 -11.83 -11.95 4.65
N ASP A 135 -12.58 -13.02 4.81
CA ASP A 135 -13.66 -13.14 5.80
C ASP A 135 -13.34 -14.14 6.93
N GLY A 136 -12.08 -14.53 7.04
CA GLY A 136 -11.60 -15.53 8.00
C GLY A 136 -11.34 -16.90 7.38
N ASN A 137 -12.17 -17.33 6.44
CA ASN A 137 -12.06 -18.62 5.75
C ASN A 137 -11.83 -18.46 4.25
N ASN A 138 -12.58 -17.54 3.64
CA ASN A 138 -12.54 -17.31 2.21
C ASN A 138 -11.56 -16.18 1.90
N ILE A 139 -10.85 -16.33 0.81
CA ILE A 139 -9.96 -15.31 0.26
C ILE A 139 -10.46 -14.99 -1.15
N LEU A 140 -10.91 -13.77 -1.37
CA LEU A 140 -11.29 -13.25 -2.67
C LEU A 140 -10.17 -12.34 -3.19
N PRO A 141 -9.37 -12.78 -4.17
CA PRO A 141 -8.37 -11.92 -4.79
C PRO A 141 -9.03 -10.78 -5.56
N MET A 142 -8.49 -9.57 -5.38
CA MET A 142 -8.81 -8.41 -6.21
C MET A 142 -7.92 -8.41 -7.45
N ALA A 143 -8.22 -7.53 -8.41
CA ALA A 143 -7.32 -7.35 -9.55
C ALA A 143 -5.94 -6.90 -9.07
N THR A 144 -4.88 -7.47 -9.64
CA THR A 144 -3.49 -7.11 -9.32
C THR A 144 -3.16 -5.71 -9.80
N SER A 145 -2.17 -5.07 -9.18
CA SER A 145 -1.70 -3.73 -9.58
C SER A 145 -0.21 -3.55 -9.30
N GLN A 146 0.37 -2.54 -9.92
CA GLN A 146 1.71 -2.04 -9.62
C GLN A 146 1.63 -0.55 -9.35
N ASP A 147 2.20 -0.10 -8.23
CA ASP A 147 2.31 1.32 -7.89
C ASP A 147 3.70 1.86 -8.24
N HIS A 148 3.80 3.19 -8.34
CA HIS A 148 5.03 3.92 -8.63
C HIS A 148 5.29 4.91 -7.51
N LYS A 149 6.28 4.64 -6.67
CA LYS A 149 6.56 5.37 -5.42
C LYS A 149 7.49 6.56 -5.60
N ARG A 150 8.36 6.53 -6.61
CA ARG A 150 9.32 7.62 -6.86
C ARG A 150 8.66 8.80 -7.55
N ILE A 151 9.05 10.03 -7.13
CA ILE A 151 8.38 11.25 -7.60
C ILE A 151 8.82 11.70 -8.98
N PHE A 152 10.04 11.36 -9.41
CA PHE A 152 10.61 11.82 -10.68
C PHE A 152 10.60 10.73 -11.75
N GLU A 153 10.69 11.17 -13.00
CA GLU A 153 10.80 10.31 -14.17
C GLU A 153 11.98 9.34 -14.05
N GLY A 154 11.83 8.13 -14.62
CA GLY A 154 12.86 7.11 -14.59
C GLY A 154 13.06 6.46 -13.21
N ASP A 155 12.03 6.41 -12.38
CA ASP A 155 12.05 5.85 -11.03
C ASP A 155 13.12 6.48 -10.14
N GLN A 156 13.15 7.82 -10.13
CA GLN A 156 14.14 8.62 -9.41
C GLN A 156 13.51 9.54 -8.36
N GLY A 157 14.37 10.11 -7.50
CA GLY A 157 13.96 11.01 -6.43
C GLY A 157 13.47 10.29 -5.17
N PRO A 158 12.91 11.03 -4.20
CA PRO A 158 12.42 10.46 -2.96
C PRO A 158 11.19 9.57 -3.17
N ASN A 159 11.03 8.60 -2.28
CA ASN A 159 9.81 7.81 -2.17
C ASN A 159 8.65 8.67 -1.70
N THR A 160 7.46 8.36 -2.19
CA THR A 160 6.19 8.99 -1.85
C THR A 160 5.19 7.96 -1.34
N GLY A 161 3.95 8.37 -1.11
CA GLY A 161 2.83 7.46 -0.86
C GLY A 161 2.31 6.73 -2.10
N GLY A 162 2.93 6.95 -3.27
CA GLY A 162 2.52 6.45 -4.59
C GLY A 162 2.07 7.59 -5.51
N MET A 163 2.68 7.67 -6.68
CA MET A 163 2.37 8.70 -7.70
C MET A 163 1.42 8.20 -8.79
N GLY A 164 1.09 6.94 -8.75
CA GLY A 164 0.16 6.31 -9.65
C GLY A 164 0.26 4.79 -9.57
N ALA A 165 -0.73 4.13 -10.13
CA ALA A 165 -0.75 2.68 -10.24
C ALA A 165 -1.50 2.26 -11.50
N TYR A 166 -1.20 1.07 -12.00
CA TYR A 166 -1.97 0.46 -13.08
C TYR A 166 -2.41 -0.96 -12.71
N SER A 167 -3.47 -1.42 -13.34
CA SER A 167 -4.06 -2.74 -13.14
C SER A 167 -4.46 -3.34 -14.51
N PRO A 168 -4.20 -4.63 -14.75
CA PRO A 168 -3.52 -5.59 -13.88
C PRO A 168 -1.99 -5.39 -13.90
N ALA A 169 -1.29 -6.03 -12.95
CA ALA A 169 0.16 -6.08 -12.90
C ALA A 169 0.71 -7.15 -13.86
N PRO A 170 1.46 -6.81 -14.92
CA PRO A 170 1.98 -7.80 -15.87
C PRO A 170 2.95 -8.80 -15.25
N VAL A 171 3.71 -8.39 -14.23
CA VAL A 171 4.66 -9.26 -13.51
C VAL A 171 3.94 -10.39 -12.75
N VAL A 172 2.67 -10.21 -12.40
CA VAL A 172 1.86 -11.25 -11.76
C VAL A 172 1.23 -12.13 -12.84
N THR A 173 2.05 -13.03 -13.41
CA THR A 173 1.56 -14.06 -14.31
C THR A 173 0.64 -15.03 -13.59
N PRO A 174 -0.10 -15.92 -14.30
CA PRO A 174 -0.92 -16.95 -13.66
C PRO A 174 -0.12 -17.83 -12.68
N GLU A 175 1.12 -18.17 -13.01
CA GLU A 175 2.01 -18.98 -12.16
C GLU A 175 2.43 -18.20 -10.90
N VAL A 176 2.74 -16.92 -11.04
CA VAL A 176 3.06 -16.04 -9.90
C VAL A 176 1.83 -15.84 -9.02
N PHE A 177 0.65 -15.66 -9.63
CA PHE A 177 -0.62 -15.54 -8.89
C PHE A 177 -0.85 -16.76 -7.99
N GLU A 178 -0.72 -17.98 -8.54
CA GLU A 178 -0.88 -19.22 -7.77
C GLU A 178 0.17 -19.34 -6.64
N ARG A 179 1.41 -18.95 -6.89
CA ARG A 179 2.45 -18.90 -5.84
C ARG A 179 2.07 -17.93 -4.73
N VAL A 180 1.65 -16.71 -5.07
CA VAL A 180 1.24 -15.71 -4.07
C VAL A 180 0.07 -16.23 -3.23
N MET A 181 -0.92 -16.84 -3.86
CA MET A 181 -2.06 -17.40 -3.13
C MET A 181 -1.63 -18.53 -2.18
N ASN A 182 -0.76 -19.44 -2.64
CA ASN A 182 -0.39 -20.64 -1.89
C ASN A 182 0.74 -20.39 -0.88
N GLU A 183 1.68 -19.49 -1.18
CA GLU A 183 2.87 -19.27 -0.34
C GLU A 183 2.76 -18.02 0.54
N VAL A 184 1.85 -17.07 0.22
CA VAL A 184 1.71 -15.82 0.97
C VAL A 184 0.31 -15.67 1.57
N MET A 185 -0.74 -15.58 0.73
CA MET A 185 -2.07 -15.18 1.21
C MET A 185 -2.71 -16.25 2.10
N ARG A 186 -2.77 -17.49 1.63
CA ARG A 186 -3.34 -18.60 2.42
C ARG A 186 -2.55 -18.83 3.72
N PRO A 187 -1.21 -18.94 3.70
CA PRO A 187 -0.43 -19.07 4.93
C PRO A 187 -0.59 -17.90 5.91
N THR A 188 -0.83 -16.68 5.41
CA THR A 188 -1.10 -15.53 6.28
C THR A 188 -2.44 -15.68 7.01
N VAL A 189 -3.50 -16.06 6.31
CA VAL A 189 -4.83 -16.27 6.90
C VAL A 189 -4.80 -17.43 7.89
N ASP A 190 -4.23 -18.55 7.49
CA ASP A 190 -4.13 -19.75 8.33
C ASP A 190 -3.22 -19.52 9.54
N GLY A 191 -2.12 -18.77 9.35
CA GLY A 191 -1.20 -18.38 10.41
C GLY A 191 -1.86 -17.49 11.47
N MET A 192 -2.65 -16.51 11.04
CA MET A 192 -3.43 -15.67 11.96
C MET A 192 -4.45 -16.50 12.76
N ALA A 193 -5.14 -17.42 12.10
CA ALA A 193 -6.07 -18.31 12.77
C ALA A 193 -5.35 -19.25 13.78
N ALA A 194 -4.17 -19.77 13.42
CA ALA A 194 -3.34 -20.59 14.29
C ALA A 194 -2.83 -19.82 15.53
N ASP A 195 -2.58 -18.53 15.38
CA ASP A 195 -2.23 -17.62 16.49
C ASP A 195 -3.47 -17.23 17.35
N GLY A 196 -4.65 -17.73 17.02
CA GLY A 196 -5.92 -17.46 17.73
C GLY A 196 -6.66 -16.21 17.29
N HIS A 197 -6.28 -15.64 16.15
CA HIS A 197 -6.86 -14.40 15.61
C HIS A 197 -7.33 -14.58 14.17
N VAL A 198 -8.62 -14.49 13.93
CA VAL A 198 -9.20 -14.58 12.59
C VAL A 198 -9.00 -13.27 11.84
N TYR A 199 -8.39 -13.34 10.65
CA TYR A 199 -8.24 -12.16 9.80
C TYR A 199 -9.53 -11.91 9.00
N THR A 200 -10.02 -10.68 9.03
CA THR A 200 -11.14 -10.20 8.21
C THR A 200 -10.80 -8.80 7.68
N GLY A 201 -11.25 -8.48 6.47
CA GLY A 201 -10.94 -7.17 5.89
C GLY A 201 -10.14 -7.28 4.60
N PHE A 202 -9.60 -6.17 4.15
CA PHE A 202 -8.61 -6.17 3.07
C PHE A 202 -7.24 -6.53 3.62
N LEU A 203 -6.53 -7.39 2.90
CA LEU A 203 -5.11 -7.66 3.12
C LEU A 203 -4.36 -7.37 1.82
N TYR A 204 -3.48 -6.40 1.88
CA TYR A 204 -2.58 -6.05 0.80
C TYR A 204 -1.19 -6.58 1.12
N ALA A 205 -0.66 -7.46 0.30
CA ALA A 205 0.72 -7.89 0.30
C ALA A 205 1.50 -7.07 -0.75
N GLY A 206 2.42 -6.23 -0.29
CA GLY A 206 3.47 -5.64 -1.11
C GLY A 206 4.53 -6.69 -1.37
N LEU A 207 4.75 -7.02 -2.62
CA LEU A 207 5.60 -8.13 -3.05
C LEU A 207 6.77 -7.65 -3.90
N MET A 208 7.95 -8.25 -3.70
CA MET A 208 9.03 -8.24 -4.68
C MET A 208 9.00 -9.59 -5.39
N ILE A 209 8.90 -9.55 -6.71
CA ILE A 209 8.88 -10.74 -7.58
C ILE A 209 10.19 -10.78 -8.35
N ASP A 210 10.99 -11.81 -8.11
CA ASP A 210 12.28 -11.97 -8.77
C ASP A 210 12.13 -12.51 -10.21
N GLU A 211 13.25 -12.59 -10.93
CA GLU A 211 13.31 -13.08 -12.32
C GLU A 211 12.82 -14.53 -12.48
N GLN A 212 12.77 -15.31 -11.40
CA GLN A 212 12.25 -16.67 -11.40
C GLN A 212 10.75 -16.71 -11.04
N GLY A 213 10.12 -15.54 -10.87
CA GLY A 213 8.73 -15.41 -10.47
C GLY A 213 8.47 -15.82 -9.01
N GLN A 214 9.50 -15.77 -8.14
CA GLN A 214 9.34 -16.07 -6.73
C GLN A 214 8.89 -14.82 -5.98
N PRO A 215 7.70 -14.81 -5.37
CA PRO A 215 7.22 -13.69 -4.58
C PRO A 215 7.88 -13.68 -3.18
N ARG A 216 8.25 -12.50 -2.72
CA ARG A 216 8.70 -12.25 -1.35
C ARG A 216 7.97 -11.05 -0.78
N VAL A 217 7.42 -11.18 0.42
CA VAL A 217 6.70 -10.09 1.08
C VAL A 217 7.67 -8.99 1.50
N ILE A 218 7.41 -7.77 1.03
CA ILE A 218 8.08 -6.54 1.45
C ILE A 218 7.41 -5.98 2.69
N GLU A 219 6.06 -5.91 2.65
CA GLU A 219 5.21 -5.39 3.71
C GLU A 219 3.77 -5.88 3.54
N PHE A 220 2.99 -5.80 4.61
CA PHE A 220 1.55 -5.90 4.57
C PHE A 220 0.91 -4.54 4.84
N ASN A 221 -0.24 -4.30 4.19
CA ASN A 221 -1.18 -3.26 4.56
C ASN A 221 -2.54 -3.92 4.85
N CYS A 222 -3.17 -3.49 5.95
CA CYS A 222 -4.41 -4.10 6.44
C CYS A 222 -5.65 -3.36 5.94
N ARG A 223 -5.53 -2.70 4.82
CA ARG A 223 -6.52 -1.87 4.14
C ARG A 223 -6.28 -1.94 2.64
N PHE A 224 -7.18 -1.32 1.87
CA PHE A 224 -6.97 -1.18 0.43
C PHE A 224 -5.81 -0.21 0.14
N GLY A 225 -5.11 -0.37 -0.98
CA GLY A 225 -3.98 0.46 -1.37
C GLY A 225 -4.38 1.86 -1.84
N ASP A 226 -3.49 2.82 -1.72
CA ASP A 226 -3.62 4.16 -2.28
C ASP A 226 -2.27 4.57 -2.91
N PRO A 227 -2.16 4.60 -4.27
CA PRO A 227 -3.23 4.86 -5.23
C PRO A 227 -3.77 3.62 -5.99
N GLU A 228 -3.67 2.40 -5.49
CA GLU A 228 -4.12 1.19 -6.20
C GLU A 228 -5.63 1.05 -6.25
N THR A 229 -6.34 1.55 -5.23
CA THR A 229 -7.81 1.45 -5.14
C THR A 229 -8.49 2.01 -6.38
N GLN A 230 -8.08 3.18 -6.83
CA GLN A 230 -8.74 3.90 -7.93
C GLN A 230 -8.70 3.11 -9.23
N PRO A 231 -7.55 2.66 -9.77
CA PRO A 231 -7.52 1.86 -10.99
C PRO A 231 -8.16 0.47 -10.83
N ILE A 232 -8.08 -0.16 -9.65
CA ILE A 232 -8.74 -1.45 -9.40
C ILE A 232 -10.26 -1.28 -9.42
N MET A 233 -10.80 -0.24 -8.77
CA MET A 233 -12.24 0.02 -8.74
C MET A 233 -12.81 0.38 -10.12
N MET A 234 -12.05 1.02 -10.99
CA MET A 234 -12.48 1.27 -12.38
C MET A 234 -12.72 -0.03 -13.17
N ARG A 235 -12.05 -1.11 -12.79
CA ARG A 235 -12.20 -2.43 -13.43
C ARG A 235 -13.23 -3.33 -12.74
N LEU A 236 -13.60 -3.03 -11.50
CA LEU A 236 -14.53 -3.88 -10.75
C LEU A 236 -15.96 -3.72 -11.29
N LYS A 237 -16.56 -4.82 -11.80
CA LYS A 237 -17.96 -4.90 -12.23
C LYS A 237 -18.90 -5.37 -11.13
N SER A 238 -18.40 -6.21 -10.22
CA SER A 238 -19.17 -6.63 -9.04
C SER A 238 -19.43 -5.43 -8.11
N SER A 239 -20.56 -5.43 -7.42
CA SER A 239 -20.86 -4.42 -6.39
C SER A 239 -19.93 -4.59 -5.20
N LEU A 240 -19.09 -3.58 -4.91
CA LEU A 240 -18.22 -3.60 -3.74
C LEU A 240 -19.02 -3.70 -2.43
N VAL A 241 -20.21 -3.07 -2.38
CA VAL A 241 -21.07 -3.12 -1.19
C VAL A 241 -21.53 -4.54 -0.94
N ASP A 242 -21.98 -5.25 -1.98
CA ASP A 242 -22.44 -6.65 -1.85
C ASP A 242 -21.28 -7.58 -1.45
N LEU A 243 -20.07 -7.37 -2.00
CA LEU A 243 -18.88 -8.11 -1.60
C LEU A 243 -18.52 -7.88 -0.13
N VAL A 244 -18.60 -6.62 0.35
CA VAL A 244 -18.33 -6.28 1.75
C VAL A 244 -19.41 -6.87 2.68
N GLU A 245 -20.68 -6.82 2.30
CA GLU A 245 -21.75 -7.43 3.08
C GLU A 245 -21.60 -8.94 3.15
N ALA A 246 -21.25 -9.60 2.03
CA ALA A 246 -20.94 -11.01 1.99
C ALA A 246 -19.73 -11.35 2.89
N GLY A 247 -18.68 -10.53 2.86
CA GLY A 247 -17.51 -10.69 3.71
C GLY A 247 -17.82 -10.54 5.21
N ILE A 248 -18.65 -9.57 5.58
CA ILE A 248 -19.12 -9.41 6.98
C ILE A 248 -19.95 -10.64 7.42
N ALA A 249 -20.68 -11.24 6.50
CA ALA A 249 -21.47 -12.45 6.75
C ALA A 249 -20.65 -13.76 6.71
N GLY A 250 -19.36 -13.73 6.35
CA GLY A 250 -18.51 -14.91 6.21
C GLY A 250 -18.79 -15.75 4.95
N ASN A 251 -19.31 -15.13 3.90
CA ASN A 251 -19.76 -15.76 2.66
C ASN A 251 -19.15 -15.09 1.41
N LEU A 252 -17.89 -14.69 1.46
CA LEU A 252 -17.22 -14.12 0.29
C LEU A 252 -17.27 -15.09 -0.90
N PRO A 253 -17.58 -14.62 -2.11
CA PRO A 253 -17.49 -15.44 -3.31
C PRO A 253 -16.00 -15.74 -3.61
N LYS A 254 -15.76 -16.75 -4.44
CA LYS A 254 -14.41 -17.12 -4.85
C LYS A 254 -13.82 -16.16 -5.89
N GLU A 255 -14.68 -15.52 -6.66
CA GLU A 255 -14.32 -14.64 -7.78
C GLU A 255 -15.24 -13.41 -7.80
N ALA A 256 -14.72 -12.29 -8.25
CA ALA A 256 -15.47 -11.09 -8.60
C ALA A 256 -15.45 -10.91 -10.14
N GLU A 257 -16.39 -10.13 -10.65
CA GLU A 257 -16.45 -9.81 -12.07
C GLU A 257 -15.60 -8.57 -12.36
N TRP A 258 -14.80 -8.63 -13.42
CA TRP A 258 -13.85 -7.61 -13.81
C TRP A 258 -14.03 -7.15 -15.26
N ASP A 259 -13.70 -5.90 -15.53
CA ASP A 259 -13.46 -5.39 -16.87
C ASP A 259 -12.09 -5.90 -17.36
N ASP A 260 -12.05 -6.43 -18.59
CA ASP A 260 -10.82 -6.99 -19.18
C ASP A 260 -9.82 -5.91 -19.60
N ARG A 261 -10.29 -4.65 -19.75
CA ARG A 261 -9.44 -3.51 -20.08
C ARG A 261 -8.45 -3.22 -18.96
N LYS A 262 -7.40 -2.50 -19.33
CA LYS A 262 -6.37 -2.00 -18.40
C LYS A 262 -6.83 -0.69 -17.80
N SER A 263 -6.41 -0.43 -16.58
CA SER A 263 -6.67 0.82 -15.89
C SER A 263 -5.36 1.43 -15.40
N ILE A 264 -5.27 2.75 -15.45
CA ILE A 264 -4.19 3.51 -14.84
C ILE A 264 -4.76 4.62 -13.97
N GLY A 265 -4.13 4.88 -12.84
CA GLY A 265 -4.37 6.05 -12.01
C GLY A 265 -3.12 6.92 -11.97
N ILE A 266 -3.26 8.21 -12.26
CA ILE A 266 -2.17 9.20 -12.21
C ILE A 266 -2.48 10.19 -11.09
N VAL A 267 -1.57 10.30 -10.14
CA VAL A 267 -1.71 11.22 -8.99
C VAL A 267 -1.26 12.62 -9.38
N LEU A 268 -2.11 13.59 -9.13
CA LEU A 268 -1.77 15.01 -9.20
C LEU A 268 -1.44 15.49 -7.78
N ALA A 269 -0.20 15.93 -7.56
CA ALA A 269 0.31 16.34 -6.27
C ALA A 269 0.42 17.87 -6.17
N ALA A 270 0.26 18.38 -4.95
CA ALA A 270 0.49 19.80 -4.65
C ALA A 270 1.99 20.14 -4.70
N GLU A 271 2.29 21.40 -4.95
CA GLU A 271 3.67 21.91 -4.96
C GLU A 271 4.38 21.61 -3.63
N GLY A 272 5.63 21.14 -3.74
CA GLY A 272 6.48 20.79 -2.60
C GLY A 272 6.29 19.38 -2.04
N TYR A 273 5.34 18.58 -2.57
CA TYR A 273 5.19 17.18 -2.18
C TYR A 273 6.43 16.35 -2.62
N PRO A 274 6.95 15.41 -1.80
CA PRO A 274 6.40 14.90 -0.54
C PRO A 274 6.85 15.61 0.74
N GLU A 275 7.61 16.68 0.65
CA GLU A 275 8.21 17.36 1.82
C GLU A 275 7.29 18.46 2.38
N THR A 276 7.45 19.68 1.89
CA THR A 276 6.68 20.85 2.35
C THR A 276 5.59 21.17 1.36
N VAL A 277 4.37 20.76 1.68
CA VAL A 277 3.21 20.85 0.79
C VAL A 277 2.55 22.21 0.87
N ARG A 278 2.39 22.89 -0.29
CA ARG A 278 1.54 24.07 -0.42
C ARG A 278 0.07 23.66 -0.45
N LYS A 279 -0.76 24.32 0.36
CA LYS A 279 -2.20 24.07 0.46
C LYS A 279 -2.98 25.36 0.19
N GLY A 280 -4.25 25.21 -0.20
CA GLY A 280 -5.18 26.33 -0.42
C GLY A 280 -5.25 26.81 -1.86
N ASP A 281 -4.54 26.20 -2.78
CA ASP A 281 -4.62 26.52 -4.21
C ASP A 281 -5.99 26.08 -4.77
N VAL A 282 -6.65 26.97 -5.53
CA VAL A 282 -7.92 26.66 -6.17
C VAL A 282 -7.71 25.64 -7.29
N ILE A 283 -8.53 24.60 -7.30
CA ILE A 283 -8.49 23.55 -8.32
C ILE A 283 -9.50 23.88 -9.41
N SER A 284 -9.04 23.94 -10.65
CA SER A 284 -9.88 24.15 -11.83
C SER A 284 -9.77 22.97 -12.78
N GLY A 285 -10.73 22.83 -13.70
CA GLY A 285 -10.72 21.75 -14.71
C GLY A 285 -11.21 20.39 -14.22
N ILE A 286 -11.81 20.30 -13.04
CA ILE A 286 -12.37 19.07 -12.45
C ILE A 286 -13.84 18.82 -12.85
N GLY A 287 -14.23 19.25 -14.05
CA GLY A 287 -15.58 19.10 -14.59
C GLY A 287 -15.99 17.66 -14.91
N GLN A 288 -16.88 17.49 -15.87
CA GLN A 288 -17.25 16.15 -16.34
C GLN A 288 -16.07 15.49 -17.05
N SER A 289 -15.67 14.31 -16.54
CA SER A 289 -14.66 13.48 -17.20
C SER A 289 -15.27 12.77 -18.42
N PRO A 290 -14.49 12.52 -19.49
CA PRO A 290 -14.90 11.64 -20.58
C PRO A 290 -15.35 10.28 -20.08
N GLU A 291 -16.13 9.57 -20.91
CA GLU A 291 -16.48 8.16 -20.65
C GLU A 291 -15.20 7.34 -20.42
N ASP A 292 -15.25 6.36 -19.53
CA ASP A 292 -14.11 5.52 -19.12
C ASP A 292 -12.96 6.26 -18.38
N THR A 293 -13.18 7.50 -17.97
CA THR A 293 -12.26 8.27 -17.14
C THR A 293 -12.93 8.74 -15.86
N LYS A 294 -12.15 8.96 -14.81
CA LYS A 294 -12.67 9.50 -13.54
C LYS A 294 -11.59 10.28 -12.77
N ILE A 295 -12.00 11.40 -12.19
CA ILE A 295 -11.16 12.15 -11.24
C ILE A 295 -11.62 11.78 -9.81
N PHE A 296 -10.74 11.18 -9.05
CA PHE A 296 -10.96 10.89 -7.63
C PHE A 296 -10.32 11.98 -6.77
N HIS A 297 -11.08 12.48 -5.81
CA HIS A 297 -10.58 13.42 -4.81
C HIS A 297 -9.80 12.69 -3.71
N ALA A 298 -8.65 13.24 -3.33
CA ALA A 298 -7.84 12.80 -2.19
C ALA A 298 -7.63 13.98 -1.24
N GLY A 299 -6.50 14.67 -1.30
CA GLY A 299 -6.20 15.83 -0.47
C GLY A 299 -6.88 17.11 -0.96
N THR A 300 -8.20 17.14 -0.97
CA THR A 300 -9.01 18.31 -1.34
C THR A 300 -9.91 18.77 -0.21
N ALA A 301 -10.27 20.04 -0.21
CA ALA A 301 -11.31 20.62 0.64
C ALA A 301 -12.19 21.56 -0.17
N THR A 302 -13.33 21.94 0.40
CA THR A 302 -14.23 22.93 -0.21
C THR A 302 -14.23 24.17 0.67
N THR A 303 -14.08 25.35 0.07
CA THR A 303 -14.19 26.65 0.78
C THR A 303 -15.66 27.00 1.03
N GLU A 304 -15.91 28.01 1.87
CA GLU A 304 -17.26 28.51 2.13
C GLU A 304 -17.95 29.03 0.85
N ASP A 305 -17.17 29.56 -0.09
CA ASP A 305 -17.65 30.05 -1.39
C ASP A 305 -17.84 28.91 -2.43
N GLY A 306 -17.62 27.65 -2.03
CA GLY A 306 -17.85 26.47 -2.89
C GLY A 306 -16.70 26.13 -3.84
N HIS A 307 -15.53 26.78 -3.74
CA HIS A 307 -14.35 26.40 -4.51
C HIS A 307 -13.69 25.14 -3.94
N VAL A 308 -13.25 24.24 -4.81
CA VAL A 308 -12.43 23.11 -4.43
C VAL A 308 -10.96 23.56 -4.36
N ILE A 309 -10.27 23.23 -3.28
CA ILE A 309 -8.88 23.64 -3.04
C ILE A 309 -7.99 22.46 -2.67
N THR A 310 -6.68 22.61 -2.83
CA THR A 310 -5.68 21.67 -2.35
C THR A 310 -5.64 21.68 -0.81
N ALA A 311 -5.70 20.49 -0.18
CA ALA A 311 -5.67 20.34 1.27
C ALA A 311 -4.67 19.28 1.75
N GLY A 312 -4.04 18.55 0.82
CA GLY A 312 -3.06 17.50 1.10
C GLY A 312 -1.98 17.44 0.03
N GLY A 313 -1.00 16.54 0.22
CA GLY A 313 0.12 16.37 -0.71
C GLY A 313 -0.32 15.73 -2.02
N ARG A 314 -0.96 14.56 -1.97
CA ARG A 314 -1.64 13.93 -3.10
C ARG A 314 -3.05 14.50 -3.16
N VAL A 315 -3.37 15.20 -4.23
CA VAL A 315 -4.58 16.04 -4.32
C VAL A 315 -5.71 15.33 -5.04
N LEU A 316 -5.42 14.81 -6.23
CA LEU A 316 -6.36 14.09 -7.08
C LEU A 316 -5.70 12.84 -7.64
N CYS A 317 -6.51 11.86 -8.03
CA CYS A 317 -6.09 10.75 -8.86
C CYS A 317 -6.97 10.72 -10.12
N VAL A 318 -6.36 10.92 -11.27
CA VAL A 318 -7.03 10.80 -12.57
C VAL A 318 -6.88 9.37 -13.05
N THR A 319 -8.00 8.70 -13.26
CA THR A 319 -8.02 7.29 -13.64
C THR A 319 -8.71 7.10 -14.99
N ALA A 320 -8.17 6.22 -15.82
CA ALA A 320 -8.75 5.88 -17.11
C ALA A 320 -8.66 4.39 -17.43
N LEU A 321 -9.61 3.89 -18.21
CA LEU A 321 -9.59 2.58 -18.85
C LEU A 321 -9.06 2.68 -20.28
N GLY A 322 -8.47 1.59 -20.78
CA GLY A 322 -8.05 1.42 -22.17
C GLY A 322 -7.80 -0.04 -22.49
N ASP A 323 -7.83 -0.43 -23.76
CA ASP A 323 -7.54 -1.81 -24.18
C ASP A 323 -6.07 -2.18 -23.89
N THR A 324 -5.21 -1.17 -23.86
CA THR A 324 -3.80 -1.29 -23.46
C THR A 324 -3.47 -0.31 -22.32
N VAL A 325 -2.38 -0.55 -21.59
CA VAL A 325 -1.88 0.40 -20.58
C VAL A 325 -1.54 1.75 -21.21
N LEU A 326 -0.95 1.75 -22.41
CA LEU A 326 -0.62 2.98 -23.12
C LEU A 326 -1.86 3.79 -23.47
N GLU A 327 -2.92 3.15 -23.93
CA GLU A 327 -4.20 3.84 -24.24
C GLU A 327 -4.81 4.42 -22.97
N ALA A 328 -4.88 3.64 -21.88
CA ALA A 328 -5.34 4.13 -20.59
C ALA A 328 -4.49 5.33 -20.09
N GLN A 329 -3.17 5.30 -20.32
CA GLN A 329 -2.27 6.40 -19.98
C GLN A 329 -2.57 7.66 -20.81
N ILE A 330 -2.75 7.53 -22.12
CA ILE A 330 -3.10 8.66 -23.00
C ILE A 330 -4.41 9.30 -22.53
N ASN A 331 -5.44 8.49 -22.30
CA ASN A 331 -6.74 8.96 -21.83
C ASN A 331 -6.65 9.67 -20.47
N ALA A 332 -5.88 9.14 -19.52
CA ALA A 332 -5.68 9.77 -18.22
C ALA A 332 -4.91 11.10 -18.34
N LEU A 333 -3.84 11.14 -19.14
CA LEU A 333 -3.01 12.35 -19.32
C LEU A 333 -3.78 13.47 -20.00
N GLU A 334 -4.70 13.18 -20.94
CA GLU A 334 -5.57 14.17 -21.55
C GLU A 334 -6.43 14.88 -20.50
N VAL A 335 -6.97 14.12 -19.53
CA VAL A 335 -7.75 14.70 -18.43
C VAL A 335 -6.83 15.44 -17.45
N CYS A 336 -5.64 14.90 -17.13
CA CYS A 336 -4.65 15.59 -16.28
C CYS A 336 -4.29 16.98 -16.84
N GLY A 337 -4.15 17.11 -18.17
CA GLY A 337 -3.82 18.37 -18.84
C GLY A 337 -4.89 19.46 -18.72
N GLN A 338 -6.11 19.11 -18.33
CA GLN A 338 -7.22 20.05 -18.09
C GLN A 338 -7.25 20.59 -16.67
N VAL A 339 -6.59 19.89 -15.72
CA VAL A 339 -6.61 20.24 -14.29
C VAL A 339 -5.48 21.21 -13.97
N THR A 340 -5.79 22.27 -13.25
CA THR A 340 -4.81 23.26 -12.78
C THR A 340 -5.00 23.57 -11.29
N PHE A 341 -3.90 23.82 -10.60
CA PHE A 341 -3.87 24.31 -9.21
C PHE A 341 -3.28 25.73 -9.23
N THR A 342 -4.04 26.73 -8.78
CA THR A 342 -3.64 28.15 -8.82
C THR A 342 -3.97 28.89 -7.51
#